data_d280afcc4b6a719c9518d33f39b1e7e2
#
_entry.id   d280afcc4b6a719c9518d33f39b1e7e2
#
_cell.length_a   1.000
_cell.length_b   1.000
_cell.length_c   1.000
_cell.angle_alpha   90.00
_cell.angle_beta   90.00
_cell.angle_gamma   90.00
#
_symmetry.space_group_name_H-M   'P 1'
#
loop_
_entity.id
_entity.type
_entity.pdbx_description
1 polymer ?
#
loop_
_entity_poly.entity_id
_entity_poly.type
_entity_poly.pdbx_seq_one_letter_code
_entity_poly.pdbx_strand_id
1 'polypeptide(L)'
;MLQGKLKAVERYLNKATYERDDLIECILLAMLTRHHALVLGPPGTAKSQTERLAIDCFEGSVFSNQLHLMSSLEDNFGPMDMKAFETEGDWLRKIDGYLPTADFAILEELDKAGPAVYSTLLTALNERKYKHGDEEIDIPLITVMANMNAMMDDPTGATFDRYQFRCVVDYLESPSNFLSLMMHDPEEVERPDVITMDELQQAQQQVHAVKLGMDIATKMQQIREHLRAEGLTVSDRRFRWSVSA
;
A
#
# COMPACT_ATOMS: atom_id res chain seq x y z
N MET A 1 19.80 -14.96 5.56
CA MET A 1 20.26 -13.57 5.61
C MET A 1 19.07 -12.60 5.51
N LEU A 2 18.25 -12.64 4.48
CA LEU A 2 17.09 -11.76 4.29
C LEU A 2 16.01 -11.85 5.39
N GLN A 3 15.63 -13.04 5.83
CA GLN A 3 14.68 -13.20 6.94
C GLN A 3 15.14 -12.49 8.23
N GLY A 4 16.46 -12.45 8.46
CA GLY A 4 17.04 -11.71 9.59
C GLY A 4 16.86 -10.19 9.45
N LYS A 5 17.04 -9.65 8.24
CA LYS A 5 16.81 -8.23 7.95
C LYS A 5 15.33 -7.84 8.12
N LEU A 6 14.40 -8.65 7.59
CA LEU A 6 12.95 -8.42 7.76
C LEU A 6 12.54 -8.39 9.24
N LYS A 7 13.06 -9.33 10.06
CA LYS A 7 12.84 -9.31 11.51
C LYS A 7 13.51 -8.11 12.20
N ALA A 8 14.59 -7.59 11.66
CA ALA A 8 15.23 -6.37 12.19
C ALA A 8 14.36 -5.13 11.87
N VAL A 9 13.79 -5.06 10.66
CA VAL A 9 12.84 -4.02 10.26
C VAL A 9 11.61 -4.06 11.17
N GLU A 10 10.98 -5.21 11.34
CA GLU A 10 9.82 -5.38 12.22
C GLU A 10 10.11 -4.91 13.66
N ARG A 11 11.26 -5.33 14.22
CA ARG A 11 11.68 -4.91 15.57
C ARG A 11 11.95 -3.41 15.66
N TYR A 12 12.53 -2.81 14.62
CA TYR A 12 12.75 -1.38 14.54
C TYR A 12 11.43 -0.63 14.57
N LEU A 13 10.48 -1.00 13.71
CA LEU A 13 9.18 -0.37 13.60
C LEU A 13 8.39 -0.47 14.91
N ASN A 14 8.39 -1.66 15.55
CA ASN A 14 7.74 -1.88 16.84
C ASN A 14 8.39 -1.09 18.01
N LYS A 15 9.65 -0.68 17.86
CA LYS A 15 10.30 0.23 18.83
C LYS A 15 10.00 1.70 18.53
N ALA A 16 9.89 2.06 17.25
CA ALA A 16 9.67 3.42 16.81
C ALA A 16 8.20 3.87 16.88
N THR A 17 7.27 2.91 17.03
CA THR A 17 5.82 3.17 17.09
C THR A 17 5.17 2.38 18.22
N TYR A 18 3.99 2.79 18.66
CA TYR A 18 3.26 2.15 19.75
C TYR A 18 1.93 1.63 19.26
N GLU A 19 1.62 0.35 19.57
CA GLU A 19 0.35 -0.31 19.22
C GLU A 19 0.07 -0.24 17.70
N ARG A 20 1.11 -0.53 16.90
CA ARG A 20 1.02 -0.54 15.42
C ARG A 20 1.43 -1.88 14.82
N ASP A 21 1.46 -2.94 15.64
CA ASP A 21 1.91 -4.27 15.24
C ASP A 21 1.14 -4.78 14.01
N ASP A 22 -0.20 -4.71 14.03
CA ASP A 22 -1.05 -5.14 12.91
C ASP A 22 -0.81 -4.30 11.64
N LEU A 23 -0.56 -3.00 11.80
CA LEU A 23 -0.23 -2.12 10.67
C LEU A 23 1.13 -2.46 10.09
N ILE A 24 2.12 -2.71 10.93
CA ILE A 24 3.47 -3.11 10.52
C ILE A 24 3.42 -4.44 9.76
N GLU A 25 2.71 -5.42 10.30
CA GLU A 25 2.50 -6.71 9.62
C GLU A 25 1.82 -6.53 8.26
N CYS A 26 0.74 -5.73 8.22
CA CYS A 26 0.02 -5.41 6.99
C CYS A 26 0.94 -4.79 5.92
N ILE A 27 1.78 -3.83 6.29
CA ILE A 27 2.73 -3.16 5.39
C ILE A 27 3.76 -4.17 4.86
N LEU A 28 4.40 -4.93 5.74
CA LEU A 28 5.44 -5.88 5.35
C LEU A 28 4.88 -7.00 4.45
N LEU A 29 3.69 -7.51 4.76
CA LEU A 29 3.00 -8.48 3.91
C LEU A 29 2.65 -7.88 2.55
N ALA A 30 2.15 -6.64 2.49
CA ALA A 30 1.84 -5.97 1.24
C ALA A 30 3.08 -5.83 0.33
N MET A 31 4.23 -5.48 0.90
CA MET A 31 5.50 -5.38 0.18
C MET A 31 5.99 -6.75 -0.32
N LEU A 32 5.94 -7.78 0.52
CA LEU A 32 6.43 -9.13 0.20
C LEU A 32 5.57 -9.84 -0.85
N THR A 33 4.27 -9.55 -0.88
CA THR A 33 3.32 -10.20 -1.80
C THR A 33 2.99 -9.35 -3.03
N ARG A 34 3.56 -8.14 -3.12
CA ARG A 34 3.23 -7.16 -4.17
C ARG A 34 1.74 -6.81 -4.24
N HIS A 35 1.08 -6.76 -3.11
CA HIS A 35 -0.31 -6.31 -3.01
C HIS A 35 -0.37 -4.92 -2.38
N HIS A 36 -1.57 -4.34 -2.38
CA HIS A 36 -1.82 -3.01 -1.83
C HIS A 36 -2.48 -3.12 -0.46
N ALA A 37 -2.22 -2.12 0.39
CA ALA A 37 -2.79 -2.01 1.74
C ALA A 37 -3.72 -0.80 1.85
N LEU A 38 -4.83 -0.98 2.54
CA LEU A 38 -5.77 0.07 2.91
C LEU A 38 -5.78 0.21 4.43
N VAL A 39 -5.51 1.40 4.92
CA VAL A 39 -5.43 1.69 6.34
C VAL A 39 -6.54 2.66 6.73
N LEU A 40 -7.42 2.21 7.60
CA LEU A 40 -8.55 2.98 8.12
C LEU A 40 -8.26 3.39 9.57
N GLY A 41 -8.48 4.66 9.89
CA GLY A 41 -8.37 5.12 11.28
C GLY A 41 -8.41 6.63 11.41
N PRO A 42 -8.71 7.16 12.61
CA PRO A 42 -8.82 8.57 12.84
C PRO A 42 -7.49 9.32 12.57
N PRO A 43 -7.54 10.63 12.36
CA PRO A 43 -6.32 11.43 12.20
C PRO A 43 -5.48 11.42 13.49
N GLY A 44 -4.16 11.55 13.33
CA GLY A 44 -3.23 11.59 14.47
C GLY A 44 -2.88 10.23 15.07
N THR A 45 -3.20 9.13 14.39
CA THR A 45 -2.87 7.75 14.83
C THR A 45 -1.56 7.22 14.24
N ALA A 46 -0.69 8.07 13.74
CA ALA A 46 0.63 7.75 13.19
C ALA A 46 0.65 6.79 11.97
N LYS A 47 -0.47 6.66 11.22
CA LYS A 47 -0.56 5.81 10.01
C LYS A 47 0.57 6.11 9.03
N SER A 48 0.57 7.30 8.45
CA SER A 48 1.56 7.72 7.43
C SER A 48 2.98 7.76 7.97
N GLN A 49 3.16 8.03 9.27
CA GLN A 49 4.48 7.99 9.90
C GLN A 49 5.02 6.55 9.91
N THR A 50 4.21 5.58 10.35
CA THR A 50 4.59 4.15 10.37
C THR A 50 4.91 3.64 8.96
N GLU A 51 4.10 4.03 7.97
CA GLU A 51 4.31 3.68 6.57
C GLU A 51 5.63 4.23 6.01
N ARG A 52 5.94 5.51 6.29
CA ARG A 52 7.18 6.14 5.87
C ARG A 52 8.40 5.47 6.52
N LEU A 53 8.34 5.23 7.84
CA LEU A 53 9.41 4.51 8.54
C LEU A 53 9.63 3.10 7.97
N ALA A 54 8.56 2.41 7.58
CA ALA A 54 8.65 1.09 6.97
C ALA A 54 9.29 1.16 5.57
N ILE A 55 8.81 2.06 4.70
CA ILE A 55 9.36 2.23 3.34
C ILE A 55 10.83 2.62 3.40
N ASP A 56 11.21 3.49 4.32
CA ASP A 56 12.59 3.94 4.50
C ASP A 56 13.58 2.81 4.84
N CYS A 57 13.09 1.64 5.23
CA CYS A 57 13.90 0.44 5.43
C CYS A 57 14.15 -0.34 4.12
N PHE A 58 13.59 0.10 3.00
CA PHE A 58 13.75 -0.52 1.69
C PHE A 58 14.36 0.48 0.70
N GLU A 59 15.11 -0.05 -0.25
CA GLU A 59 15.55 0.71 -1.41
C GLU A 59 14.38 0.91 -2.37
N GLY A 60 14.29 2.06 -3.02
CA GLY A 60 13.28 2.36 -4.03
C GLY A 60 12.78 3.79 -3.99
N SER A 61 12.10 4.17 -5.04
CA SER A 61 11.46 5.49 -5.18
C SER A 61 10.10 5.51 -4.49
N VAL A 62 9.78 6.63 -3.84
CA VAL A 62 8.54 6.79 -3.08
C VAL A 62 7.74 7.97 -3.62
N PHE A 63 6.50 7.73 -3.98
CA PHE A 63 5.53 8.77 -4.25
C PHE A 63 4.60 8.96 -3.05
N SER A 64 4.33 10.18 -2.64
CA SER A 64 3.39 10.48 -1.56
C SER A 64 2.53 11.66 -1.93
N ASN A 65 1.21 11.50 -1.81
CA ASN A 65 0.26 12.59 -2.05
C ASN A 65 -0.94 12.50 -1.10
N GLN A 66 -1.41 13.67 -0.67
CA GLN A 66 -2.66 13.81 0.08
C GLN A 66 -3.78 14.16 -0.90
N LEU A 67 -4.76 13.27 -1.01
CA LEU A 67 -5.88 13.42 -1.94
C LEU A 67 -6.98 14.30 -1.35
N HIS A 68 -7.65 15.04 -2.22
CA HIS A 68 -8.81 15.86 -1.88
C HIS A 68 -9.76 15.95 -3.08
N LEU A 69 -10.96 16.47 -2.87
CA LEU A 69 -11.99 16.51 -3.92
C LEU A 69 -11.54 17.22 -5.21
N MET A 70 -10.67 18.21 -5.07
CA MET A 70 -10.13 19.00 -6.19
C MET A 70 -8.78 18.46 -6.70
N SER A 71 -8.29 17.33 -6.18
CA SER A 71 -7.08 16.69 -6.70
C SER A 71 -7.24 16.40 -8.18
N SER A 72 -6.22 16.78 -8.94
CA SER A 72 -6.16 16.58 -10.38
C SER A 72 -5.39 15.30 -10.73
N LEU A 73 -5.50 14.87 -11.97
CA LEU A 73 -4.63 13.82 -12.50
C LEU A 73 -3.16 14.25 -12.50
N GLU A 74 -2.89 15.54 -12.64
CA GLU A 74 -1.52 16.09 -12.66
C GLU A 74 -0.80 15.89 -11.33
N ASP A 75 -1.52 15.99 -10.21
CA ASP A 75 -0.95 15.81 -8.88
C ASP A 75 -0.42 14.39 -8.64
N ASN A 76 -0.95 13.40 -9.35
CA ASN A 76 -0.61 11.99 -9.18
C ASN A 76 0.20 11.42 -10.35
N PHE A 77 -0.06 11.89 -11.58
CA PHE A 77 0.50 11.33 -12.81
C PHE A 77 1.40 12.31 -13.56
N GLY A 78 1.64 13.48 -13.00
CA GLY A 78 2.49 14.52 -13.56
C GLY A 78 1.78 15.49 -14.51
N PRO A 79 2.32 16.72 -14.64
CA PRO A 79 1.78 17.75 -15.50
C PRO A 79 2.00 17.42 -16.99
N MET A 80 1.20 18.05 -17.86
CA MET A 80 1.38 17.93 -19.32
C MET A 80 2.76 18.40 -19.74
N ASP A 81 3.42 17.66 -20.63
CA ASP A 81 4.66 18.07 -21.26
C ASP A 81 4.37 19.01 -22.45
N MET A 82 4.34 20.31 -22.15
CA MET A 82 4.08 21.35 -23.15
C MET A 82 5.10 21.34 -24.28
N LYS A 83 6.35 20.90 -23.97
CA LYS A 83 7.39 20.84 -25.00
C LYS A 83 7.13 19.72 -26.00
N ALA A 84 6.78 18.53 -25.54
CA ALA A 84 6.40 17.42 -26.41
C ALA A 84 5.18 17.79 -27.27
N PHE A 85 4.19 18.43 -26.65
CA PHE A 85 3.00 18.91 -27.36
C PHE A 85 3.34 19.93 -28.47
N GLU A 86 4.19 20.92 -28.20
CA GLU A 86 4.56 21.97 -29.16
C GLU A 86 5.43 21.44 -30.31
N THR A 87 6.31 20.44 -30.04
CA THR A 87 7.27 19.95 -31.05
C THR A 87 6.76 18.77 -31.86
N GLU A 88 5.98 17.89 -31.24
CA GLU A 88 5.58 16.60 -31.81
C GLU A 88 4.06 16.43 -31.89
N GLY A 89 3.31 17.28 -31.20
CA GLY A 89 1.86 17.19 -31.10
C GLY A 89 1.38 16.12 -30.10
N ASP A 90 2.31 15.54 -29.32
CA ASP A 90 2.04 14.42 -28.44
C ASP A 90 1.49 14.85 -27.08
N TRP A 91 0.44 14.19 -26.64
CA TRP A 91 -0.19 14.41 -25.32
C TRP A 91 0.51 13.59 -24.25
N LEU A 92 1.74 13.95 -23.91
CA LEU A 92 2.55 13.27 -22.88
C LEU A 92 2.47 14.02 -21.55
N ARG A 93 2.80 13.32 -20.47
CA ARG A 93 2.97 13.89 -19.12
C ARG A 93 4.42 13.76 -18.67
N LYS A 94 4.87 14.66 -17.83
CA LYS A 94 6.16 14.54 -17.12
C LYS A 94 5.95 13.63 -15.93
N ILE A 95 6.23 12.34 -16.10
CA ILE A 95 5.92 11.29 -15.12
C ILE A 95 7.02 11.06 -14.09
N ASP A 96 8.22 11.58 -14.31
CA ASP A 96 9.36 11.41 -13.39
C ASP A 96 9.06 12.02 -12.02
N GLY A 97 9.18 11.21 -10.97
CA GLY A 97 8.87 11.59 -9.60
C GLY A 97 7.38 11.51 -9.22
N TYR A 98 6.53 11.04 -10.14
CA TYR A 98 5.12 10.79 -9.90
C TYR A 98 4.80 9.30 -9.81
N LEU A 99 3.56 8.96 -9.50
CA LEU A 99 3.10 7.58 -9.32
C LEU A 99 3.53 6.60 -10.42
N PRO A 100 3.53 6.96 -11.73
CA PRO A 100 3.94 6.04 -12.78
C PRO A 100 5.39 5.55 -12.72
N THR A 101 6.26 6.25 -12.00
CA THR A 101 7.69 5.90 -11.88
C THR A 101 8.08 5.47 -10.46
N ALA A 102 7.12 5.37 -9.54
CA ALA A 102 7.37 5.05 -8.15
C ALA A 102 7.33 3.54 -7.89
N ASP A 103 8.25 3.07 -7.03
CA ASP A 103 8.25 1.70 -6.50
C ASP A 103 7.25 1.53 -5.35
N PHE A 104 7.10 2.56 -4.52
CA PHE A 104 6.18 2.61 -3.39
C PHE A 104 5.34 3.88 -3.46
N ALA A 105 4.09 3.80 -3.00
CA ALA A 105 3.27 5.00 -2.89
C ALA A 105 2.49 5.04 -1.57
N ILE A 106 2.34 6.26 -1.03
CA ILE A 106 1.45 6.57 0.09
C ILE A 106 0.40 7.55 -0.43
N LEU A 107 -0.86 7.14 -0.36
CA LEU A 107 -2.00 7.97 -0.75
C LEU A 107 -2.83 8.30 0.50
N GLU A 108 -2.74 9.53 0.96
CA GLU A 108 -3.48 9.97 2.14
C GLU A 108 -4.87 10.49 1.76
N GLU A 109 -5.85 10.26 2.63
CA GLU A 109 -7.25 10.71 2.46
C GLU A 109 -7.90 10.19 1.17
N LEU A 110 -7.69 8.90 0.87
CA LEU A 110 -8.24 8.26 -0.32
C LEU A 110 -9.76 8.44 -0.44
N ASP A 111 -10.49 8.47 0.68
CA ASP A 111 -11.94 8.70 0.76
C ASP A 111 -12.37 10.07 0.19
N LYS A 112 -11.44 11.01 0.05
CA LYS A 112 -11.72 12.35 -0.47
C LYS A 112 -11.35 12.53 -1.95
N ALA A 113 -10.80 11.52 -2.60
CA ALA A 113 -10.41 11.62 -4.00
C ALA A 113 -11.61 11.81 -4.94
N GLY A 114 -11.45 12.67 -5.94
CA GLY A 114 -12.46 12.85 -6.98
C GLY A 114 -12.57 11.63 -7.92
N PRO A 115 -13.74 11.41 -8.57
CA PRO A 115 -13.98 10.21 -9.40
C PRO A 115 -12.97 9.99 -10.53
N ALA A 116 -12.45 11.06 -11.14
CA ALA A 116 -11.49 10.97 -12.23
C ALA A 116 -10.13 10.42 -11.74
N VAL A 117 -9.64 10.92 -10.61
CA VAL A 117 -8.42 10.42 -9.96
C VAL A 117 -8.61 8.97 -9.54
N TYR A 118 -9.74 8.66 -8.93
CA TYR A 118 -10.10 7.29 -8.54
C TYR A 118 -10.03 6.30 -9.70
N SER A 119 -10.70 6.60 -10.81
CA SER A 119 -10.75 5.71 -11.98
C SER A 119 -9.35 5.41 -12.53
N THR A 120 -8.49 6.43 -12.63
CA THR A 120 -7.13 6.27 -13.12
C THR A 120 -6.25 5.48 -12.14
N LEU A 121 -6.38 5.75 -10.83
CA LEU A 121 -5.71 4.98 -9.79
C LEU A 121 -6.10 3.50 -9.84
N LEU A 122 -7.39 3.18 -10.00
CA LEU A 122 -7.85 1.79 -10.09
C LEU A 122 -7.18 1.01 -11.22
N THR A 123 -6.96 1.63 -12.38
CA THR A 123 -6.24 1.01 -13.50
C THR A 123 -4.77 0.80 -13.15
N ALA A 124 -4.10 1.84 -12.66
CA ALA A 124 -2.69 1.78 -12.26
C ALA A 124 -2.43 0.70 -11.18
N LEU A 125 -3.33 0.58 -10.20
CA LEU A 125 -3.22 -0.40 -9.11
C LEU A 125 -3.44 -1.83 -9.58
N ASN A 126 -4.40 -2.06 -10.48
CA ASN A 126 -4.73 -3.41 -10.93
C ASN A 126 -3.75 -3.97 -11.94
N GLU A 127 -3.47 -3.17 -12.95
CA GLU A 127 -2.80 -3.62 -14.15
C GLU A 127 -1.31 -3.29 -14.10
N ARG A 128 -0.91 -2.42 -13.14
CA ARG A 128 0.43 -1.83 -13.06
C ARG A 128 0.87 -1.24 -14.40
N LYS A 129 -0.09 -0.59 -15.05
CA LYS A 129 0.08 0.04 -16.35
C LYS A 129 -0.45 1.45 -16.34
N TYR A 130 0.16 2.27 -17.16
CA TYR A 130 -0.25 3.65 -17.34
C TYR A 130 -0.22 4.01 -18.82
N LYS A 131 -1.31 4.62 -19.30
CA LYS A 131 -1.38 5.13 -20.67
C LYS A 131 -0.65 6.48 -20.77
N HIS A 132 0.49 6.49 -21.44
CA HIS A 132 1.35 7.66 -21.63
C HIS A 132 1.34 8.06 -23.10
N GLY A 133 0.48 9.01 -23.48
CA GLY A 133 0.17 9.30 -24.87
C GLY A 133 -0.53 8.11 -25.54
N ASP A 134 0.05 7.62 -26.63
CA ASP A 134 -0.45 6.46 -27.37
C ASP A 134 0.13 5.12 -26.87
N GLU A 135 1.15 5.19 -26.03
CA GLU A 135 1.82 4.01 -25.49
C GLU A 135 1.26 3.61 -24.12
N GLU A 136 1.36 2.33 -23.81
CA GLU A 136 1.08 1.78 -22.49
C GLU A 136 2.39 1.37 -21.84
N ILE A 137 2.75 2.01 -20.72
CA ILE A 137 3.97 1.75 -19.97
C ILE A 137 3.69 0.94 -18.71
N ASP A 138 4.63 0.07 -18.33
CA ASP A 138 4.58 -0.66 -17.07
C ASP A 138 5.01 0.25 -15.91
N ILE A 139 4.25 0.22 -14.83
CA ILE A 139 4.56 0.93 -13.58
C ILE A 139 5.37 0.00 -12.68
N PRO A 140 6.55 0.40 -12.15
CA PRO A 140 7.39 -0.44 -11.29
C PRO A 140 6.76 -0.74 -9.93
N LEU A 141 5.61 -0.19 -9.64
CA LEU A 141 4.91 -0.16 -8.36
C LEU A 141 4.86 -1.53 -7.67
N ILE A 142 5.42 -1.60 -6.49
CA ILE A 142 5.38 -2.77 -5.62
C ILE A 142 4.10 -2.74 -4.78
N THR A 143 3.92 -1.68 -4.00
CA THR A 143 2.74 -1.52 -3.16
C THR A 143 2.29 -0.07 -3.05
N VAL A 144 0.99 0.10 -2.85
CA VAL A 144 0.38 1.36 -2.42
C VAL A 144 -0.20 1.15 -1.04
N MET A 145 0.11 2.06 -0.15
CA MET A 145 -0.55 2.22 1.14
C MET A 145 -1.51 3.40 1.02
N ALA A 146 -2.79 3.10 1.15
CA ALA A 146 -3.83 4.11 1.04
C ALA A 146 -4.49 4.34 2.40
N ASN A 147 -4.52 5.58 2.83
CA ASN A 147 -5.06 5.98 4.12
C ASN A 147 -6.44 6.59 3.98
N MET A 148 -7.35 6.21 4.87
CA MET A 148 -8.67 6.80 5.00
C MET A 148 -8.95 7.15 6.47
N ASN A 149 -9.69 8.23 6.69
CA ASN A 149 -10.13 8.62 8.03
C ASN A 149 -11.54 8.12 8.34
N ALA A 150 -12.34 7.85 7.35
CA ALA A 150 -13.68 7.31 7.48
C ALA A 150 -13.94 6.22 6.44
N MET A 151 -14.85 5.29 6.78
CA MET A 151 -15.30 4.28 5.84
C MET A 151 -16.04 4.95 4.67
N MET A 152 -15.81 4.48 3.46
CA MET A 152 -16.58 4.91 2.29
C MET A 152 -18.00 4.34 2.32
N ASP A 153 -18.93 5.00 1.63
CA ASP A 153 -20.34 4.57 1.58
C ASP A 153 -20.54 3.17 0.98
N ASP A 154 -19.64 2.75 0.06
CA ASP A 154 -19.64 1.40 -0.51
C ASP A 154 -18.34 0.65 -0.20
N PRO A 155 -18.26 -0.03 0.95
CA PRO A 155 -17.08 -0.82 1.33
C PRO A 155 -16.92 -2.11 0.53
N THR A 156 -17.92 -2.48 -0.28
CA THR A 156 -17.86 -3.66 -1.16
C THR A 156 -17.46 -3.30 -2.59
N GLY A 157 -17.34 -2.03 -2.88
CA GLY A 157 -17.09 -1.50 -4.22
C GLY A 157 -15.72 -1.85 -4.80
N ALA A 158 -15.58 -1.52 -6.07
CA ALA A 158 -14.39 -1.83 -6.86
C ALA A 158 -13.08 -1.33 -6.23
N THR A 159 -13.13 -0.24 -5.47
CA THR A 159 -11.97 0.32 -4.77
C THR A 159 -11.44 -0.62 -3.70
N PHE A 160 -12.32 -1.08 -2.81
CA PHE A 160 -11.92 -1.98 -1.74
C PHE A 160 -11.37 -3.30 -2.26
N ASP A 161 -11.84 -3.76 -3.42
CA ASP A 161 -11.41 -5.02 -4.02
C ASP A 161 -9.94 -4.98 -4.52
N ARG A 162 -9.33 -3.78 -4.64
CA ARG A 162 -7.92 -3.59 -5.06
C ARG A 162 -6.93 -3.67 -3.91
N TYR A 163 -7.43 -3.47 -2.69
CA TYR A 163 -6.58 -3.53 -1.50
C TYR A 163 -6.75 -4.89 -0.82
N GLN A 164 -5.76 -5.77 -1.00
CA GLN A 164 -5.78 -7.11 -0.41
C GLN A 164 -5.69 -7.05 1.10
N PHE A 165 -4.76 -6.23 1.60
CA PHE A 165 -4.57 -6.02 3.02
C PHE A 165 -5.38 -4.83 3.51
N ARG A 166 -5.99 -4.98 4.67
CA ARG A 166 -6.78 -3.93 5.31
C ARG A 166 -6.51 -3.94 6.79
N CYS A 167 -6.13 -2.78 7.31
CA CYS A 167 -5.83 -2.58 8.70
C CYS A 167 -6.70 -1.45 9.26
N VAL A 168 -7.22 -1.65 10.46
CA VAL A 168 -7.90 -0.61 11.24
C VAL A 168 -6.95 -0.18 12.35
N VAL A 169 -6.69 1.11 12.43
CA VAL A 169 -5.79 1.72 13.42
C VAL A 169 -6.60 2.68 14.27
N ASP A 170 -6.46 2.59 15.57
CA ASP A 170 -7.14 3.47 16.52
C ASP A 170 -6.14 4.22 17.40
N TYR A 171 -6.64 5.07 18.29
CA TYR A 171 -5.83 5.73 19.31
C TYR A 171 -5.21 4.71 20.25
N LEU A 172 -4.14 5.13 20.95
CA LEU A 172 -3.48 4.27 21.94
C LEU A 172 -4.45 3.90 23.08
N GLU A 173 -4.54 2.60 23.37
CA GLU A 173 -5.37 2.08 24.45
C GLU A 173 -4.60 1.97 25.76
N SER A 174 -3.30 1.66 25.69
CA SER A 174 -2.45 1.47 26.87
C SER A 174 -1.97 2.80 27.46
N PRO A 175 -2.31 3.11 28.74
CA PRO A 175 -1.79 4.29 29.42
C PRO A 175 -0.25 4.33 29.49
N SER A 176 0.40 3.17 29.59
CA SER A 176 1.86 3.08 29.61
C SER A 176 2.47 3.46 28.25
N ASN A 177 1.86 3.02 27.14
CA ASN A 177 2.30 3.38 25.81
C ASN A 177 2.08 4.87 25.53
N PHE A 178 0.98 5.44 26.02
CA PHE A 178 0.73 6.88 25.93
C PHE A 178 1.80 7.69 26.69
N LEU A 179 2.14 7.27 27.90
CA LEU A 179 3.22 7.94 28.67
C LEU A 179 4.57 7.78 27.95
N SER A 180 4.87 6.61 27.42
CA SER A 180 6.08 6.36 26.67
C SER A 180 6.15 7.25 25.42
N LEU A 181 5.05 7.40 24.68
CA LEU A 181 4.97 8.31 23.52
C LEU A 181 5.29 9.76 23.91
N MET A 182 4.80 10.23 25.06
CA MET A 182 5.09 11.60 25.53
C MET A 182 6.55 11.82 25.91
N MET A 183 7.28 10.75 26.23
CA MET A 183 8.68 10.79 26.66
C MET A 183 9.63 10.24 25.58
N HIS A 184 9.10 9.78 24.45
CA HIS A 184 9.87 9.14 23.39
C HIS A 184 10.68 10.15 22.62
N ASP A 185 11.96 9.84 22.40
CA ASP A 185 12.81 10.51 21.44
C ASP A 185 13.00 9.59 20.20
N PRO A 186 12.37 9.91 19.07
CA PRO A 186 12.46 9.08 17.86
C PRO A 186 13.89 8.89 17.32
N GLU A 187 14.81 9.78 17.67
CA GLU A 187 16.20 9.72 17.21
C GLU A 187 17.02 8.62 17.92
N GLU A 188 16.53 8.10 19.04
CA GLU A 188 17.21 7.04 19.81
C GLU A 188 17.05 5.63 19.19
N VAL A 189 16.19 5.46 18.20
CA VAL A 189 15.95 4.13 17.59
C VAL A 189 16.82 3.94 16.36
N GLU A 190 17.84 3.10 16.49
CA GLU A 190 18.77 2.79 15.40
C GLU A 190 18.04 2.08 14.25
N ARG A 191 18.16 2.63 13.03
CA ARG A 191 17.56 2.06 11.82
C ARG A 191 18.37 0.81 11.40
N PRO A 192 17.68 -0.27 10.97
CA PRO A 192 18.34 -1.45 10.44
C PRO A 192 18.96 -1.19 9.06
N ASP A 193 19.80 -2.13 8.61
CA ASP A 193 20.31 -2.12 7.25
C ASP A 193 19.17 -2.13 6.23
N VAL A 194 19.30 -1.29 5.21
CA VAL A 194 18.32 -1.19 4.13
C VAL A 194 18.25 -2.51 3.36
N ILE A 195 17.04 -2.94 3.06
CA ILE A 195 16.77 -4.09 2.18
C ILE A 195 16.81 -3.59 0.74
N THR A 196 17.72 -4.14 -0.06
CA THR A 196 17.85 -3.76 -1.48
C THR A 196 16.68 -4.26 -2.31
N MET A 197 16.46 -3.66 -3.49
CA MET A 197 15.42 -4.12 -4.43
C MET A 197 15.63 -5.57 -4.86
N ASP A 198 16.87 -6.00 -5.07
CA ASP A 198 17.19 -7.39 -5.40
C ASP A 198 16.81 -8.34 -4.27
N GLU A 199 17.12 -7.98 -3.01
CA GLU A 199 16.74 -8.77 -1.83
C GLU A 199 15.22 -8.86 -1.69
N LEU A 200 14.51 -7.76 -1.91
CA LEU A 200 13.04 -7.74 -1.88
C LEU A 200 12.44 -8.62 -2.98
N GLN A 201 12.94 -8.53 -4.21
CA GLN A 201 12.49 -9.37 -5.32
C GLN A 201 12.74 -10.86 -5.06
N GLN A 202 13.89 -11.22 -4.49
CA GLN A 202 14.17 -12.60 -4.08
C GLN A 202 13.18 -13.09 -3.02
N ALA A 203 12.83 -12.25 -2.03
CA ALA A 203 11.81 -12.58 -1.04
C ALA A 203 10.44 -12.81 -1.70
N GLN A 204 10.03 -11.93 -2.59
CA GLN A 204 8.77 -12.03 -3.33
C GLN A 204 8.71 -13.33 -4.16
N GLN A 205 9.80 -13.70 -4.83
CA GLN A 205 9.87 -14.96 -5.57
C GLN A 205 9.72 -16.18 -4.65
N GLN A 206 10.33 -16.15 -3.46
CA GLN A 206 10.18 -17.23 -2.46
C GLN A 206 8.74 -17.33 -1.96
N VAL A 207 8.08 -16.20 -1.68
CA VAL A 207 6.67 -16.16 -1.28
C VAL A 207 5.79 -16.76 -2.38
N HIS A 208 5.97 -16.34 -3.63
CA HIS A 208 5.20 -16.88 -4.76
C HIS A 208 5.47 -18.36 -5.07
N ALA A 209 6.61 -18.90 -4.65
CA ALA A 209 6.93 -20.32 -4.82
C ALA A 209 6.25 -21.23 -3.79
N VAL A 210 5.66 -20.68 -2.73
CA VAL A 210 4.92 -21.42 -1.71
C VAL A 210 3.65 -22.01 -2.35
N LYS A 211 3.53 -23.34 -2.25
CA LYS A 211 2.36 -24.04 -2.80
C LYS A 211 1.27 -24.15 -1.74
N LEU A 212 0.06 -23.81 -2.14
CA LEU A 212 -1.12 -23.99 -1.30
C LEU A 212 -1.41 -25.48 -1.08
N GLY A 213 -1.47 -25.91 0.18
CA GLY A 213 -1.91 -27.25 0.54
C GLY A 213 -3.43 -27.42 0.39
N MET A 214 -3.88 -28.64 0.12
CA MET A 214 -5.33 -28.93 -0.03
C MET A 214 -6.12 -28.67 1.26
N ASP A 215 -5.48 -28.80 2.42
CA ASP A 215 -6.06 -28.49 3.73
C ASP A 215 -6.40 -26.99 3.86
N ILE A 216 -5.49 -26.11 3.43
CA ILE A 216 -5.72 -24.66 3.43
C ILE A 216 -6.79 -24.30 2.39
N ALA A 217 -6.72 -24.86 1.18
CA ALA A 217 -7.73 -24.63 0.14
C ALA A 217 -9.14 -25.01 0.62
N THR A 218 -9.26 -26.14 1.34
CA THR A 218 -10.53 -26.57 1.91
C THR A 218 -11.04 -25.63 3.00
N LYS A 219 -10.16 -25.12 3.87
CA LYS A 219 -10.53 -24.12 4.87
C LYS A 219 -10.99 -22.82 4.22
N MET A 220 -10.33 -22.36 3.18
CA MET A 220 -10.73 -21.16 2.44
C MET A 220 -12.10 -21.33 1.79
N GLN A 221 -12.42 -22.51 1.24
CA GLN A 221 -13.75 -22.81 0.75
C GLN A 221 -14.81 -22.74 1.85
N GLN A 222 -14.54 -23.32 3.02
CA GLN A 222 -15.43 -23.24 4.17
C GLN A 222 -15.68 -21.80 4.62
N ILE A 223 -14.64 -20.97 4.68
CA ILE A 223 -14.75 -19.53 4.98
C ILE A 223 -15.65 -18.84 3.94
N ARG A 224 -15.45 -19.13 2.64
CA ARG A 224 -16.27 -18.55 1.56
C ARG A 224 -17.74 -18.91 1.71
N GLU A 225 -18.05 -20.17 2.02
CA GLU A 225 -19.41 -20.66 2.22
C GLU A 225 -20.05 -20.01 3.45
N HIS A 226 -19.30 -19.89 4.54
CA HIS A 226 -19.78 -19.23 5.76
C HIS A 226 -20.10 -17.75 5.51
N LEU A 227 -19.17 -16.99 4.88
CA LEU A 227 -19.41 -15.59 4.54
C LEU A 227 -20.66 -15.41 3.67
N ARG A 228 -20.86 -16.29 2.68
CA ARG A 228 -22.07 -16.27 1.84
C ARG A 228 -23.36 -16.54 2.62
N ALA A 229 -23.31 -17.43 3.59
CA ALA A 229 -24.45 -17.71 4.46
C ALA A 229 -24.83 -16.50 5.33
N GLU A 230 -23.84 -15.71 5.74
CA GLU A 230 -24.00 -14.43 6.46
C GLU A 230 -24.35 -13.24 5.53
N GLY A 231 -24.59 -13.49 4.24
CA GLY A 231 -24.91 -12.45 3.26
C GLY A 231 -23.73 -11.60 2.80
N LEU A 232 -22.50 -11.98 3.18
CA LEU A 232 -21.28 -11.28 2.80
C LEU A 232 -20.69 -11.88 1.53
N THR A 233 -20.50 -11.04 0.50
CA THR A 233 -19.90 -11.46 -0.76
C THR A 233 -18.48 -10.93 -0.88
N VAL A 234 -17.52 -11.85 -0.99
CA VAL A 234 -16.10 -11.54 -1.26
C VAL A 234 -15.80 -12.00 -2.68
N SER A 235 -15.08 -11.18 -3.45
CA SER A 235 -14.75 -11.50 -4.83
C SER A 235 -13.82 -12.73 -4.93
N ASP A 236 -13.96 -13.50 -6.02
CA ASP A 236 -13.08 -14.64 -6.29
C ASP A 236 -11.61 -14.18 -6.48
N ARG A 237 -11.39 -12.96 -6.94
CA ARG A 237 -10.07 -12.33 -7.03
C ARG A 237 -9.41 -12.22 -5.65
N ARG A 238 -10.12 -11.75 -4.65
CA ARG A 238 -9.59 -11.63 -3.28
C ARG A 238 -9.24 -12.98 -2.68
N PHE A 239 -10.07 -13.99 -2.87
CA PHE A 239 -9.74 -15.36 -2.46
C PHE A 239 -8.48 -15.87 -3.15
N ARG A 240 -8.32 -15.61 -4.46
CA ARG A 240 -7.10 -15.97 -5.18
C ARG A 240 -5.87 -15.25 -4.64
N TRP A 241 -5.97 -13.97 -4.34
CA TRP A 241 -4.86 -13.20 -3.77
C TRP A 241 -4.50 -13.64 -2.34
N SER A 242 -5.50 -13.99 -1.52
CA SER A 242 -5.25 -14.52 -0.16
C SER A 242 -4.49 -15.85 -0.17
N VAL A 243 -4.47 -16.55 -1.30
CA VAL A 243 -3.67 -17.77 -1.50
C VAL A 243 -2.22 -17.44 -1.86
N SER A 244 -1.99 -16.29 -2.48
CA SER A 244 -0.64 -15.83 -2.88
C SER A 244 0.01 -14.89 -1.86
N ALA A 245 -0.71 -14.50 -0.83
CA ALA A 245 -0.24 -13.75 0.34
C ALA A 245 0.08 -14.68 1.50
#